data_75cf9c479b47f6cca3c5517dcb1303a6
#
_entry.id   75cf9c479b47f6cca3c5517dcb1303a6
#
_cell.length_a   1.000
_cell.length_b   1.000
_cell.length_c   1.000
_cell.angle_alpha   90.00
_cell.angle_beta   90.00
_cell.angle_gamma   90.00
#
_symmetry.space_group_name_H-M   'P 1'
#
loop_
_entity.id
_entity.type
_entity.pdbx_description
1 polymer ?
#
loop_
_entity_poly.entity_id
_entity_poly.type
_entity_poly.pdbx_seq_one_letter_code
_entity_poly.pdbx_strand_id
1 'polypeptide(L)'
;GNTSLQPGIRLMSFELPDSMYRHYPGPKFGRQGIRELCGIEKGPILMSALKPLGRSAKDFGETAYKLALGGCPLIKDDHSLFNQSYAPFKDRVKACVDSVNNANAKTGGRSLYIANCTADSMEFLERAMTAQELGAGGIMAAPGLLGLSIIRELSSAPDFHLPIFLHPCFSGPLVLSANSGVSPFCCYGQFSRLAGADAAIFTSFGGMKWQLFKKMVQVYGPDAIFLVGGALLTESDDLTANMHFYFEKLNEAVNK
;
A
#
# COMPACT_ATOMS: atom_id res chain seq x y z
N GLY A 1 -23.49 3.70 -15.66
CA GLY A 1 -24.62 4.09 -16.44
C GLY A 1 -25.70 4.80 -15.64
N ASN A 2 -26.32 5.70 -16.32
CA ASN A 2 -27.36 6.55 -15.76
C ASN A 2 -28.73 6.20 -16.37
N THR A 3 -29.03 4.90 -16.42
CA THR A 3 -30.30 4.43 -17.00
C THR A 3 -31.21 3.91 -15.90
N SER A 4 -32.32 4.64 -15.69
CA SER A 4 -33.42 4.24 -14.81
C SER A 4 -34.18 2.98 -15.28
N LEU A 5 -33.89 2.51 -16.48
CA LEU A 5 -34.53 1.34 -17.11
C LEU A 5 -33.96 0.00 -16.64
N GLN A 6 -32.77 0.01 -16.00
CA GLN A 6 -32.15 -1.21 -15.49
C GLN A 6 -31.95 -1.09 -13.98
N PRO A 7 -32.59 -1.92 -13.16
CA PRO A 7 -32.56 -1.83 -11.71
C PRO A 7 -31.19 -2.19 -11.12
N GLY A 8 -30.30 -2.82 -11.89
CA GLY A 8 -28.96 -3.14 -11.44
C GLY A 8 -27.99 -3.30 -12.61
N ILE A 9 -26.91 -2.51 -12.60
CA ILE A 9 -25.80 -2.65 -13.55
C ILE A 9 -24.52 -2.76 -12.75
N ARG A 10 -23.74 -3.81 -13.00
CA ARG A 10 -22.43 -4.02 -12.41
C ARG A 10 -21.38 -4.20 -13.49
N LEU A 11 -20.36 -3.35 -13.48
CA LEU A 11 -19.22 -3.49 -14.37
C LEU A 11 -18.28 -4.57 -13.83
N MET A 12 -18.19 -5.70 -14.53
CA MET A 12 -17.37 -6.83 -14.10
C MET A 12 -15.92 -6.71 -14.54
N SER A 13 -15.70 -6.31 -15.78
CA SER A 13 -14.40 -6.07 -16.41
C SER A 13 -14.59 -5.25 -17.67
N PHE A 14 -13.49 -4.75 -18.23
CA PHE A 14 -13.48 -4.10 -19.54
C PHE A 14 -12.18 -4.45 -20.27
N GLU A 15 -12.23 -4.36 -21.59
CA GLU A 15 -11.09 -4.41 -22.47
C GLU A 15 -11.04 -3.11 -23.27
N LEU A 16 -9.85 -2.54 -23.41
CA LEU A 16 -9.62 -1.36 -24.22
C LEU A 16 -8.80 -1.75 -25.45
N PRO A 17 -9.06 -1.14 -26.62
CA PRO A 17 -8.15 -1.29 -27.76
C PRO A 17 -6.75 -0.79 -27.41
N ASP A 18 -5.72 -1.38 -28.01
CA ASP A 18 -4.31 -0.98 -27.81
C ASP A 18 -4.09 0.51 -28.07
N SER A 19 -4.84 1.08 -29.03
CA SER A 19 -4.82 2.52 -29.31
C SER A 19 -5.22 3.39 -28.13
N MET A 20 -6.06 2.88 -27.22
CA MET A 20 -6.47 3.59 -26.01
C MET A 20 -5.48 3.38 -24.87
N TYR A 21 -4.91 2.19 -24.71
CA TYR A 21 -3.96 1.91 -23.62
C TYR A 21 -2.77 2.86 -23.61
N ARG A 22 -2.29 3.28 -24.76
CA ARG A 22 -1.13 4.22 -24.83
C ARG A 22 -1.41 5.64 -24.31
N HIS A 23 -2.67 5.98 -23.98
CA HIS A 23 -3.05 7.24 -23.34
C HIS A 23 -3.05 7.16 -21.81
N TYR A 24 -2.73 6.01 -21.26
CA TYR A 24 -2.65 5.79 -19.83
C TYR A 24 -1.21 5.47 -19.42
N PRO A 25 -0.72 6.04 -18.30
CA PRO A 25 0.68 5.83 -17.89
C PRO A 25 0.98 4.37 -17.56
N GLY A 26 0.00 3.67 -16.98
CA GLY A 26 0.24 2.38 -16.35
C GLY A 26 1.18 2.49 -15.13
N PRO A 27 1.43 1.39 -14.43
CA PRO A 27 2.33 1.38 -13.30
C PRO A 27 3.79 1.59 -13.74
N LYS A 28 4.54 2.44 -13.03
CA LYS A 28 5.97 2.70 -13.31
C LYS A 28 6.86 1.55 -12.84
N PHE A 29 6.56 0.96 -11.72
CA PHE A 29 7.33 -0.12 -11.09
C PHE A 29 6.64 -1.48 -11.25
N GLY A 30 5.34 -1.51 -11.01
CA GLY A 30 4.57 -2.75 -11.02
C GLY A 30 5.12 -3.79 -10.05
N ARG A 31 4.76 -5.04 -10.28
CA ARG A 31 5.19 -6.16 -9.44
C ARG A 31 6.72 -6.31 -9.40
N GLN A 32 7.35 -6.25 -10.55
CA GLN A 32 8.79 -6.49 -10.67
C GLN A 32 9.59 -5.38 -10.00
N GLY A 33 9.27 -4.11 -10.27
CA GLY A 33 9.97 -2.98 -9.67
C GLY A 33 9.82 -2.92 -8.13
N ILE A 34 8.64 -3.25 -7.58
CA ILE A 34 8.48 -3.35 -6.12
C ILE A 34 9.41 -4.45 -5.55
N ARG A 35 9.51 -5.61 -6.20
CA ARG A 35 10.42 -6.69 -5.79
C ARG A 35 11.88 -6.26 -5.79
N GLU A 36 12.31 -5.59 -6.86
CA GLU A 36 13.67 -5.07 -7.00
C GLU A 36 14.01 -4.05 -5.92
N LEU A 37 13.08 -3.13 -5.62
CA LEU A 37 13.25 -2.15 -4.55
C LEU A 37 13.41 -2.82 -3.18
N CYS A 38 12.60 -3.86 -2.89
CA CYS A 38 12.67 -4.62 -1.63
C CYS A 38 13.83 -5.64 -1.61
N GLY A 39 14.46 -5.95 -2.74
CA GLY A 39 15.45 -7.00 -2.83
C GLY A 39 14.89 -8.42 -2.64
N ILE A 40 13.62 -8.66 -3.01
CA ILE A 40 12.92 -9.94 -2.84
C ILE A 40 12.61 -10.54 -4.22
N GLU A 41 13.34 -11.55 -4.62
CA GLU A 41 13.18 -12.18 -5.93
C GLU A 41 11.92 -13.04 -6.03
N LYS A 42 11.58 -13.79 -5.00
CA LYS A 42 10.50 -14.80 -5.00
C LYS A 42 9.69 -14.78 -3.71
N GLY A 43 8.49 -15.31 -3.78
CA GLY A 43 7.59 -15.45 -2.64
C GLY A 43 6.80 -14.19 -2.31
N PRO A 44 5.85 -14.27 -1.39
CA PRO A 44 5.06 -13.13 -0.94
C PRO A 44 5.92 -12.08 -0.23
N ILE A 45 5.51 -10.82 -0.35
CA ILE A 45 6.12 -9.70 0.36
C ILE A 45 5.27 -9.39 1.59
N LEU A 46 5.88 -9.21 2.76
CA LEU A 46 5.19 -8.71 3.94
C LEU A 46 5.14 -7.18 3.93
N MET A 47 4.00 -6.67 4.36
CA MET A 47 3.79 -5.24 4.62
C MET A 47 3.20 -5.07 6.00
N SER A 48 3.62 -4.04 6.74
CA SER A 48 2.99 -3.67 8.02
C SER A 48 2.55 -2.21 8.01
N ALA A 49 1.65 -1.86 8.92
CA ALA A 49 1.12 -0.51 9.05
C ALA A 49 1.48 0.09 10.41
N LEU A 50 1.85 1.37 10.43
CA LEU A 50 2.16 2.10 11.65
C LEU A 50 0.88 2.41 12.44
N LYS A 51 0.77 1.83 13.64
CA LYS A 51 -0.37 1.91 14.56
C LYS A 51 0.11 1.89 16.01
N PRO A 52 -0.73 2.29 17.00
CA PRO A 52 -2.02 2.99 16.88
C PRO A 52 -1.85 4.47 16.51
N LEU A 53 -2.98 5.13 16.22
CA LEU A 53 -3.03 6.59 16.07
C LEU A 53 -2.80 7.29 17.43
N GLY A 54 -2.62 8.62 17.42
CA GLY A 54 -2.45 9.43 18.63
C GLY A 54 -0.99 9.47 19.15
N ARG A 55 -0.05 8.93 18.38
CA ARG A 55 1.39 8.92 18.72
C ARG A 55 2.12 10.05 18.03
N SER A 56 3.24 10.49 18.60
CA SER A 56 4.08 11.51 17.98
C SER A 56 4.80 11.00 16.72
N ALA A 57 5.31 11.92 15.91
CA ALA A 57 6.15 11.59 14.75
C ALA A 57 7.36 10.74 15.16
N LYS A 58 7.98 11.04 16.30
CA LYS A 58 9.09 10.27 16.86
C LYS A 58 8.69 8.82 17.18
N ASP A 59 7.53 8.62 17.82
CA ASP A 59 7.06 7.27 18.18
C ASP A 59 6.74 6.42 16.94
N PHE A 60 6.21 7.06 15.86
CA PHE A 60 6.04 6.38 14.58
C PHE A 60 7.38 5.99 13.97
N GLY A 61 8.39 6.87 14.03
CA GLY A 61 9.75 6.56 13.63
C GLY A 61 10.33 5.37 14.39
N GLU A 62 10.20 5.34 15.73
CA GLU A 62 10.65 4.21 16.55
C GLU A 62 9.96 2.89 16.19
N THR A 63 8.67 2.93 15.89
CA THR A 63 7.92 1.75 15.43
C THR A 63 8.43 1.29 14.05
N ALA A 64 8.62 2.22 13.12
CA ALA A 64 9.16 1.93 11.79
C ALA A 64 10.58 1.33 11.89
N TYR A 65 11.43 1.85 12.78
CA TYR A 65 12.76 1.30 13.05
C TYR A 65 12.72 -0.16 13.50
N LYS A 66 11.87 -0.48 14.49
CA LYS A 66 11.74 -1.85 15.02
C LYS A 66 11.22 -2.83 13.94
N LEU A 67 10.24 -2.41 13.14
CA LEU A 67 9.74 -3.21 12.03
C LEU A 67 10.83 -3.44 10.97
N ALA A 68 11.58 -2.40 10.61
CA ALA A 68 12.68 -2.51 9.65
C ALA A 68 13.84 -3.36 10.18
N LEU A 69 14.19 -3.26 11.48
CA LEU A 69 15.17 -4.16 12.13
C LEU A 69 14.74 -5.64 12.03
N GLY A 70 13.44 -5.91 12.14
CA GLY A 70 12.87 -7.25 11.93
C GLY A 70 12.78 -7.65 10.46
N GLY A 71 13.26 -6.81 9.54
CA GLY A 71 13.29 -7.08 8.10
C GLY A 71 11.98 -6.85 7.36
N CYS A 72 11.01 -6.10 7.93
CA CYS A 72 9.75 -5.78 7.24
C CYS A 72 10.01 -5.04 5.91
N PRO A 73 9.71 -5.63 4.73
CA PRO A 73 10.07 -5.00 3.46
C PRO A 73 9.31 -3.70 3.19
N LEU A 74 8.02 -3.67 3.54
CA LEU A 74 7.13 -2.54 3.29
C LEU A 74 6.48 -2.09 4.60
N ILE A 75 6.75 -0.86 4.99
CA ILE A 75 6.21 -0.25 6.21
C ILE A 75 5.42 0.97 5.79
N LYS A 76 4.11 0.94 5.97
CA LYS A 76 3.26 2.05 5.55
C LYS A 76 2.62 2.78 6.72
N ASP A 77 2.28 4.03 6.51
CA ASP A 77 1.37 4.75 7.40
C ASP A 77 0.02 4.00 7.53
N ASP A 78 -0.66 4.19 8.65
CA ASP A 78 -2.09 3.88 8.69
C ASP A 78 -2.84 4.77 7.69
N HIS A 79 -3.91 4.22 7.11
CA HIS A 79 -4.70 4.98 6.13
C HIS A 79 -5.40 6.21 6.72
N SER A 80 -5.52 6.28 8.05
CA SER A 80 -6.10 7.41 8.77
C SER A 80 -5.05 8.43 9.26
N LEU A 81 -3.76 8.18 9.01
CA LEU A 81 -2.68 9.14 9.28
C LEU A 81 -2.54 10.12 8.10
N PHE A 82 -3.16 11.28 8.22
CA PHE A 82 -3.07 12.37 7.23
C PHE A 82 -2.03 13.42 7.67
N ASN A 83 -2.49 14.49 8.32
CA ASN A 83 -1.66 15.57 8.84
C ASN A 83 -2.14 15.99 10.24
N GLN A 84 -2.11 15.07 11.17
CA GLN A 84 -2.56 15.27 12.53
C GLN A 84 -1.59 16.18 13.30
N SER A 85 -2.13 17.03 14.19
CA SER A 85 -1.34 17.95 15.01
C SER A 85 -0.28 17.27 15.88
N TYR A 86 -0.54 16.04 16.34
CA TYR A 86 0.41 15.26 17.13
C TYR A 86 1.51 14.57 16.30
N ALA A 87 1.32 14.48 14.98
CA ALA A 87 2.27 13.93 14.02
C ALA A 87 2.13 14.62 12.67
N PRO A 88 2.58 15.88 12.52
CA PRO A 88 2.52 16.61 11.26
C PRO A 88 3.15 15.81 10.13
N PHE A 89 2.62 15.94 8.91
CA PHE A 89 2.99 15.10 7.78
C PHE A 89 4.51 15.07 7.54
N LYS A 90 5.13 16.24 7.40
CA LYS A 90 6.58 16.36 7.12
C LYS A 90 7.44 15.75 8.24
N ASP A 91 7.08 16.02 9.49
CA ASP A 91 7.83 15.53 10.65
C ASP A 91 7.75 14.01 10.76
N ARG A 92 6.55 13.45 10.54
CA ARG A 92 6.34 11.99 10.53
C ARG A 92 7.09 11.31 9.40
N VAL A 93 6.96 11.82 8.16
CA VAL A 93 7.65 11.24 7.01
C VAL A 93 9.15 11.24 7.25
N LYS A 94 9.71 12.38 7.67
CA LYS A 94 11.15 12.49 7.97
C LYS A 94 11.57 11.50 9.06
N ALA A 95 10.86 11.45 10.18
CA ALA A 95 11.18 10.55 11.28
C ALA A 95 11.14 9.08 10.88
N CYS A 96 10.14 8.68 10.09
CA CYS A 96 10.01 7.29 9.62
C CYS A 96 11.09 6.95 8.59
N VAL A 97 11.37 7.83 7.63
CA VAL A 97 12.43 7.63 6.63
C VAL A 97 13.80 7.49 7.29
N ASP A 98 14.17 8.43 8.18
CA ASP A 98 15.44 8.39 8.90
C ASP A 98 15.58 7.09 9.70
N SER A 99 14.50 6.67 10.35
CA SER A 99 14.45 5.46 11.17
C SER A 99 14.61 4.18 10.32
N VAL A 100 13.91 4.09 9.20
CA VAL A 100 14.00 2.95 8.29
C VAL A 100 15.39 2.88 7.65
N ASN A 101 15.96 4.01 7.23
CA ASN A 101 17.31 4.08 6.68
C ASN A 101 18.38 3.65 7.71
N ASN A 102 18.23 4.07 8.96
CA ASN A 102 19.13 3.65 10.07
C ASN A 102 19.04 2.14 10.31
N ALA A 103 17.84 1.55 10.26
CA ALA A 103 17.67 0.12 10.40
C ALA A 103 18.30 -0.63 9.21
N ASN A 104 18.05 -0.16 7.98
CA ASN A 104 18.66 -0.72 6.77
C ASN A 104 20.19 -0.68 6.81
N ALA A 105 20.77 0.44 7.23
CA ALA A 105 22.23 0.58 7.37
C ALA A 105 22.80 -0.42 8.39
N LYS A 106 22.07 -0.70 9.46
CA LYS A 106 22.49 -1.64 10.51
C LYS A 106 22.36 -3.10 10.08
N THR A 107 21.35 -3.44 9.28
CA THR A 107 21.02 -4.83 8.93
C THR A 107 21.48 -5.24 7.53
N GLY A 108 21.85 -4.27 6.68
CA GLY A 108 22.01 -4.49 5.24
C GLY A 108 20.67 -4.70 4.50
N GLY A 109 19.54 -4.40 5.15
CA GLY A 109 18.18 -4.58 4.63
C GLY A 109 17.80 -3.52 3.59
N ARG A 110 16.60 -3.72 2.98
CA ARG A 110 15.99 -2.82 1.99
C ARG A 110 14.53 -2.53 2.32
N SER A 111 14.24 -2.26 3.58
CA SER A 111 12.90 -1.85 4.00
C SER A 111 12.53 -0.50 3.40
N LEU A 112 11.28 -0.34 2.96
CA LEU A 112 10.75 0.88 2.37
C LEU A 112 9.65 1.45 3.26
N TYR A 113 9.71 2.75 3.53
CA TYR A 113 8.60 3.46 4.16
C TYR A 113 7.67 4.05 3.11
N ILE A 114 6.35 3.79 3.26
CA ILE A 114 5.29 4.21 2.35
C ILE A 114 4.43 5.26 3.05
N ALA A 115 4.58 6.53 2.65
CA ALA A 115 3.90 7.66 3.25
C ALA A 115 2.44 7.78 2.77
N ASN A 116 1.48 7.97 3.68
CA ASN A 116 0.11 8.30 3.30
C ASN A 116 0.00 9.78 2.90
N CYS A 117 -0.13 10.03 1.62
CA CYS A 117 -0.24 11.36 1.05
C CYS A 117 -1.68 11.84 0.83
N THR A 118 -2.69 11.03 1.18
CA THR A 118 -4.10 11.38 0.99
C THR A 118 -4.43 12.73 1.63
N ALA A 119 -4.95 13.66 0.83
CA ALA A 119 -5.30 15.05 1.21
C ALA A 119 -6.25 15.63 0.16
N ASP A 120 -6.57 16.91 0.22
CA ASP A 120 -7.22 17.61 -0.88
C ASP A 120 -6.32 17.62 -2.13
N SER A 121 -6.91 17.75 -3.32
CA SER A 121 -6.22 17.46 -4.59
C SER A 121 -4.84 18.13 -4.75
N MET A 122 -4.75 19.43 -4.50
CA MET A 122 -3.48 20.16 -4.64
C MET A 122 -2.49 19.77 -3.55
N GLU A 123 -2.95 19.67 -2.32
CA GLU A 123 -2.12 19.25 -1.18
C GLU A 123 -1.64 17.80 -1.33
N PHE A 124 -2.43 16.93 -1.97
CA PHE A 124 -1.99 15.56 -2.30
C PHE A 124 -0.74 15.54 -3.17
N LEU A 125 -0.71 16.35 -4.24
CA LEU A 125 0.46 16.45 -5.13
C LEU A 125 1.68 16.99 -4.38
N GLU A 126 1.51 18.05 -3.58
CA GLU A 126 2.57 18.60 -2.74
C GLU A 126 3.11 17.59 -1.74
N ARG A 127 2.23 16.82 -1.09
CA ARG A 127 2.64 15.77 -0.14
C ARG A 127 3.40 14.64 -0.83
N ALA A 128 2.98 14.25 -2.03
CA ALA A 128 3.66 13.23 -2.80
C ALA A 128 5.09 13.64 -3.17
N MET A 129 5.27 14.88 -3.65
CA MET A 129 6.59 15.44 -3.95
C MET A 129 7.43 15.61 -2.67
N THR A 130 6.84 16.13 -1.60
CA THR A 130 7.52 16.25 -0.29
C THR A 130 7.97 14.88 0.25
N ALA A 131 7.14 13.84 0.12
CA ALA A 131 7.52 12.48 0.54
C ALA A 131 8.71 11.96 -0.26
N GLN A 132 8.74 12.21 -1.57
CA GLN A 132 9.86 11.88 -2.43
C GLN A 132 11.14 12.63 -2.03
N GLU A 133 11.06 13.95 -1.84
CA GLU A 133 12.20 14.80 -1.40
C GLU A 133 12.78 14.36 -0.06
N LEU A 134 11.91 13.90 0.86
CA LEU A 134 12.32 13.37 2.16
C LEU A 134 12.86 11.94 2.10
N GLY A 135 12.81 11.28 0.94
CA GLY A 135 13.37 9.95 0.72
C GLY A 135 12.44 8.80 1.07
N ALA A 136 11.12 9.01 1.05
CA ALA A 136 10.17 7.90 1.18
C ALA A 136 10.41 6.84 0.10
N GLY A 137 10.16 5.57 0.41
CA GLY A 137 10.27 4.45 -0.52
C GLY A 137 9.04 4.25 -1.41
N GLY A 138 7.97 5.01 -1.17
CA GLY A 138 6.73 5.00 -1.93
C GLY A 138 5.68 5.88 -1.27
N ILE A 139 4.55 6.05 -1.95
CA ILE A 139 3.40 6.75 -1.39
C ILE A 139 2.15 5.87 -1.36
N MET A 140 1.24 6.18 -0.45
CA MET A 140 -0.10 5.61 -0.41
C MET A 140 -1.15 6.71 -0.61
N ALA A 141 -2.18 6.40 -1.39
CA ALA A 141 -3.30 7.28 -1.66
C ALA A 141 -4.64 6.53 -1.60
N ALA A 142 -5.71 7.20 -1.19
CA ALA A 142 -7.06 6.66 -1.13
C ALA A 142 -7.91 7.22 -2.30
N PRO A 143 -8.04 6.53 -3.43
CA PRO A 143 -8.77 7.04 -4.60
C PRO A 143 -10.25 7.22 -4.36
N GLY A 144 -10.83 6.52 -3.37
CA GLY A 144 -12.23 6.75 -2.96
C GLY A 144 -12.49 8.15 -2.38
N LEU A 145 -11.44 8.84 -1.92
CA LEU A 145 -11.48 10.22 -1.42
C LEU A 145 -10.97 11.22 -2.47
N LEU A 146 -9.94 10.83 -3.24
CA LEU A 146 -9.23 11.71 -4.18
C LEU A 146 -9.78 11.65 -5.61
N GLY A 147 -10.34 10.51 -6.01
CA GLY A 147 -10.57 10.16 -7.41
C GLY A 147 -9.31 9.58 -8.07
N LEU A 148 -9.51 8.91 -9.21
CA LEU A 148 -8.42 8.28 -9.97
C LEU A 148 -7.70 9.26 -10.92
N SER A 149 -8.32 10.38 -11.27
CA SER A 149 -7.73 11.35 -12.21
C SER A 149 -6.47 12.00 -11.63
N ILE A 150 -6.48 12.37 -10.36
CA ILE A 150 -5.32 12.98 -9.70
C ILE A 150 -4.17 11.97 -9.52
N ILE A 151 -4.50 10.68 -9.31
CA ILE A 151 -3.50 9.60 -9.26
C ILE A 151 -2.81 9.47 -10.63
N ARG A 152 -3.60 9.51 -11.72
CA ARG A 152 -3.06 9.47 -13.09
C ARG A 152 -2.19 10.69 -13.38
N GLU A 153 -2.58 11.86 -12.94
CA GLU A 153 -1.78 13.08 -13.10
C GLU A 153 -0.42 12.93 -12.42
N LEU A 154 -0.40 12.52 -11.14
CA LEU A 154 0.83 12.27 -10.41
C LEU A 154 1.70 11.19 -11.08
N SER A 155 1.10 10.06 -11.47
CA SER A 155 1.84 8.96 -12.10
C SER A 155 2.41 9.34 -13.47
N SER A 156 1.81 10.34 -14.15
CA SER A 156 2.29 10.85 -15.43
C SER A 156 3.33 11.95 -15.28
N ALA A 157 3.51 12.50 -14.07
CA ALA A 157 4.48 13.56 -13.83
C ALA A 157 5.91 13.04 -14.05
N PRO A 158 6.73 13.75 -14.87
CA PRO A 158 8.08 13.29 -15.24
C PRO A 158 9.07 13.33 -14.07
N ASP A 159 8.80 14.14 -13.08
CA ASP A 159 9.63 14.38 -11.88
C ASP A 159 9.19 13.54 -10.66
N PHE A 160 8.13 12.76 -10.80
CA PHE A 160 7.69 11.84 -9.75
C PHE A 160 8.20 10.41 -10.01
N HIS A 161 8.95 9.84 -9.06
CA HIS A 161 9.70 8.58 -9.23
C HIS A 161 9.48 7.57 -8.09
N LEU A 162 8.36 7.64 -7.38
CA LEU A 162 8.02 6.68 -6.33
C LEU A 162 6.91 5.72 -6.76
N PRO A 163 6.90 4.47 -6.26
CA PRO A 163 5.78 3.58 -6.44
C PRO A 163 4.54 4.08 -5.71
N ILE A 164 3.36 3.88 -6.34
CA ILE A 164 2.06 4.31 -5.86
C ILE A 164 1.26 3.11 -5.37
N PHE A 165 0.90 3.13 -4.08
CA PHE A 165 0.04 2.16 -3.42
C PHE A 165 -1.35 2.75 -3.21
N LEU A 166 -2.41 2.08 -3.68
CA LEU A 166 -3.77 2.55 -3.46
C LEU A 166 -4.44 1.83 -2.29
N HIS A 167 -5.10 2.60 -1.44
CA HIS A 167 -5.87 2.09 -0.31
C HIS A 167 -7.37 2.07 -0.61
N PRO A 168 -8.12 0.99 -0.29
CA PRO A 168 -9.53 0.83 -0.64
C PRO A 168 -10.51 1.66 0.20
N CYS A 169 -10.00 2.59 0.99
CA CYS A 169 -10.82 3.48 1.81
C CYS A 169 -11.89 4.16 0.94
N PHE A 170 -13.15 4.19 1.41
CA PHE A 170 -14.31 4.73 0.71
C PHE A 170 -14.74 4.01 -0.58
N SER A 171 -14.15 2.89 -0.93
CA SER A 171 -14.56 2.12 -2.13
C SER A 171 -15.74 1.17 -1.88
N GLY A 172 -16.11 0.93 -0.61
CA GLY A 172 -17.21 0.02 -0.26
C GLY A 172 -18.50 0.27 -1.04
N PRO A 173 -19.02 1.50 -1.15
CA PRO A 173 -20.23 1.81 -1.91
C PRO A 173 -20.16 1.41 -3.39
N LEU A 174 -18.95 1.36 -3.96
CA LEU A 174 -18.73 0.97 -5.36
C LEU A 174 -18.69 -0.54 -5.57
N VAL A 175 -18.19 -1.32 -4.59
CA VAL A 175 -17.80 -2.71 -4.81
C VAL A 175 -18.61 -3.75 -4.03
N LEU A 176 -19.31 -3.36 -2.96
CA LEU A 176 -19.96 -4.31 -2.06
C LEU A 176 -21.30 -4.85 -2.59
N SER A 177 -22.01 -4.11 -3.45
CA SER A 177 -23.28 -4.57 -3.99
C SER A 177 -23.04 -5.72 -4.98
N ALA A 178 -23.83 -6.78 -4.85
CA ALA A 178 -23.81 -7.88 -5.81
C ALA A 178 -24.43 -7.49 -7.17
N ASN A 179 -25.36 -6.53 -7.19
CA ASN A 179 -26.20 -6.23 -8.36
C ASN A 179 -25.87 -4.89 -9.02
N SER A 180 -25.01 -4.05 -8.42
CA SER A 180 -24.70 -2.72 -8.97
C SER A 180 -23.24 -2.33 -8.66
N GLY A 181 -22.78 -1.26 -9.33
CA GLY A 181 -21.44 -0.72 -9.12
C GLY A 181 -20.35 -1.41 -9.95
N VAL A 182 -19.22 -1.70 -9.34
CA VAL A 182 -18.02 -2.20 -10.02
C VAL A 182 -17.50 -3.45 -9.29
N SER A 183 -17.01 -4.44 -10.02
CA SER A 183 -16.35 -5.59 -9.40
C SER A 183 -15.04 -5.20 -8.71
N PRO A 184 -14.60 -5.91 -7.65
CA PRO A 184 -13.28 -5.69 -7.06
C PRO A 184 -12.14 -5.82 -8.08
N PHE A 185 -12.24 -6.76 -9.02
CA PHE A 185 -11.26 -6.93 -10.10
C PHE A 185 -11.13 -5.68 -10.97
N CYS A 186 -12.27 -5.12 -11.38
CA CYS A 186 -12.28 -3.90 -12.20
C CYS A 186 -11.79 -2.69 -11.38
N CYS A 187 -12.30 -2.52 -10.14
CA CYS A 187 -11.98 -1.37 -9.29
C CYS A 187 -10.50 -1.36 -8.84
N TYR A 188 -10.05 -2.44 -8.19
CA TYR A 188 -8.70 -2.50 -7.61
C TYR A 188 -7.64 -2.98 -8.60
N GLY A 189 -8.04 -3.73 -9.62
CA GLY A 189 -7.15 -4.19 -10.67
C GLY A 189 -7.09 -3.22 -11.85
N GLN A 190 -8.12 -3.19 -12.68
CA GLN A 190 -8.06 -2.53 -13.99
C GLN A 190 -7.99 -1.00 -13.88
N PHE A 191 -8.91 -0.36 -13.13
CA PHE A 191 -8.91 1.11 -12.98
C PHE A 191 -7.65 1.61 -12.27
N SER A 192 -7.24 0.92 -11.22
CA SER A 192 -6.03 1.29 -10.46
C SER A 192 -4.79 1.26 -11.35
N ARG A 193 -4.64 0.23 -12.17
CA ARG A 193 -3.49 0.12 -13.10
C ARG A 193 -3.54 1.16 -14.21
N LEU A 194 -4.70 1.46 -14.78
CA LEU A 194 -4.83 2.54 -15.76
C LEU A 194 -4.47 3.91 -15.16
N ALA A 195 -4.76 4.11 -13.88
CA ALA A 195 -4.37 5.33 -13.17
C ALA A 195 -2.87 5.38 -12.81
N GLY A 196 -2.10 4.31 -13.07
CA GLY A 196 -0.66 4.27 -12.82
C GLY A 196 -0.26 3.73 -11.44
N ALA A 197 -1.18 3.06 -10.73
CA ALA A 197 -0.84 2.43 -9.45
C ALA A 197 0.00 1.17 -9.64
N ASP A 198 1.03 1.03 -8.81
CA ASP A 198 1.91 -0.13 -8.78
C ASP A 198 1.34 -1.26 -7.93
N ALA A 199 0.60 -0.91 -6.88
CA ALA A 199 -0.11 -1.85 -6.02
C ALA A 199 -1.45 -1.28 -5.56
N ALA A 200 -2.43 -2.16 -5.33
CA ALA A 200 -3.71 -1.82 -4.72
C ALA A 200 -3.97 -2.74 -3.53
N ILE A 201 -4.31 -2.13 -2.39
CA ILE A 201 -4.70 -2.86 -1.19
C ILE A 201 -6.18 -3.20 -1.30
N PHE A 202 -6.54 -4.43 -0.98
CA PHE A 202 -7.93 -4.84 -0.83
C PHE A 202 -8.08 -5.77 0.37
N THR A 203 -9.25 -5.76 0.99
CA THR A 203 -9.55 -6.61 2.13
C THR A 203 -10.30 -7.84 1.66
N SER A 204 -9.75 -9.01 1.95
CA SER A 204 -10.41 -10.27 1.64
C SER A 204 -11.07 -10.93 2.85
N PHE A 205 -10.50 -10.80 4.04
CA PHE A 205 -10.98 -11.45 5.27
C PHE A 205 -10.56 -10.64 6.50
N GLY A 206 -11.27 -9.68 6.94
CA GLY A 206 -11.05 -8.85 8.14
C GLY A 206 -9.80 -9.14 8.98
N GLY A 207 -8.71 -8.46 8.75
CA GLY A 207 -7.45 -8.56 9.51
C GLY A 207 -6.60 -9.80 9.19
N MET A 208 -5.46 -9.59 8.56
CA MET A 208 -4.52 -10.66 8.24
C MET A 208 -3.80 -11.16 9.49
N LYS A 209 -3.87 -12.48 9.75
CA LYS A 209 -3.11 -13.18 10.78
C LYS A 209 -2.25 -14.25 10.12
N TRP A 210 -1.14 -14.64 10.76
CA TRP A 210 -0.23 -15.66 10.21
C TRP A 210 -0.92 -17.00 9.91
N GLN A 211 -1.95 -17.39 10.68
CA GLN A 211 -2.72 -18.61 10.46
C GLN A 211 -3.42 -18.66 9.08
N LEU A 212 -3.61 -17.49 8.46
CA LEU A 212 -4.22 -17.37 7.14
C LEU A 212 -3.20 -17.46 5.99
N PHE A 213 -1.90 -17.37 6.24
CA PHE A 213 -0.88 -17.30 5.19
C PHE A 213 -0.98 -18.44 4.18
N LYS A 214 -1.08 -19.69 4.62
CA LYS A 214 -1.21 -20.84 3.71
C LYS A 214 -2.42 -20.69 2.77
N LYS A 215 -3.59 -20.34 3.33
CA LYS A 215 -4.81 -20.12 2.53
C LYS A 215 -4.63 -18.96 1.56
N MET A 216 -4.01 -17.88 1.99
CA MET A 216 -3.80 -16.69 1.16
C MET A 216 -2.81 -16.95 0.03
N VAL A 217 -1.73 -17.70 0.28
CA VAL A 217 -0.81 -18.14 -0.78
C VAL A 217 -1.52 -19.02 -1.81
N GLN A 218 -2.40 -19.93 -1.37
CA GLN A 218 -3.20 -20.76 -2.27
C GLN A 218 -4.17 -19.94 -3.14
N VAL A 219 -4.77 -18.90 -2.58
CA VAL A 219 -5.78 -18.08 -3.28
C VAL A 219 -5.14 -17.02 -4.19
N TYR A 220 -4.12 -16.32 -3.69
CA TYR A 220 -3.53 -15.16 -4.39
C TYR A 220 -2.17 -15.46 -5.03
N GLY A 221 -1.64 -16.63 -4.79
CA GLY A 221 -0.32 -17.03 -5.30
C GLY A 221 0.86 -16.40 -4.53
N PRO A 222 2.09 -16.76 -4.94
CA PRO A 222 3.31 -16.32 -4.27
C PRO A 222 3.69 -14.86 -4.58
N ASP A 223 3.00 -14.20 -5.49
CA ASP A 223 3.33 -12.84 -5.93
C ASP A 223 2.53 -11.75 -5.20
N ALA A 224 1.80 -12.10 -4.15
CA ALA A 224 1.00 -11.16 -3.37
C ALA A 224 1.82 -10.41 -2.31
N ILE A 225 1.36 -9.22 -1.95
CA ILE A 225 1.82 -8.48 -0.76
C ILE A 225 0.82 -8.73 0.36
N PHE A 226 1.28 -9.29 1.47
CA PHE A 226 0.44 -9.57 2.64
C PHE A 226 0.58 -8.46 3.68
N LEU A 227 -0.48 -7.64 3.80
CA LEU A 227 -0.55 -6.57 4.77
C LEU A 227 -0.99 -7.13 6.13
N VAL A 228 -0.07 -7.16 7.08
CA VAL A 228 -0.30 -7.57 8.46
C VAL A 228 -0.17 -6.34 9.36
N GLY A 229 -1.27 -5.94 9.96
CA GLY A 229 -1.32 -4.76 10.85
C GLY A 229 -1.41 -5.15 12.33
N GLY A 230 -2.56 -4.91 12.94
CA GLY A 230 -2.78 -5.07 14.38
C GLY A 230 -2.32 -6.42 14.96
N ALA A 231 -2.55 -7.53 14.27
CA ALA A 231 -2.15 -8.84 14.75
C ALA A 231 -0.63 -8.96 15.00
N LEU A 232 0.19 -8.43 14.08
CA LEU A 232 1.64 -8.41 14.23
C LEU A 232 2.07 -7.48 15.38
N LEU A 233 1.45 -6.31 15.48
CA LEU A 233 1.81 -5.30 16.48
C LEU A 233 1.41 -5.69 17.91
N THR A 234 0.52 -6.67 18.07
CA THR A 234 0.01 -7.14 19.38
C THR A 234 0.42 -8.58 19.71
N GLU A 235 1.29 -9.22 18.91
CA GLU A 235 1.76 -10.58 19.17
C GLU A 235 2.61 -10.64 20.45
N SER A 236 3.50 -9.67 20.63
CA SER A 236 4.27 -9.42 21.84
C SER A 236 4.76 -7.97 21.88
N ASP A 237 5.43 -7.54 22.96
CA ASP A 237 6.01 -6.21 23.09
C ASP A 237 7.26 -6.00 22.22
N ASP A 238 7.90 -7.07 21.76
CA ASP A 238 9.07 -7.03 20.88
C ASP A 238 8.65 -7.12 19.40
N LEU A 239 8.49 -5.96 18.77
CA LEU A 239 8.09 -5.87 17.37
C LEU A 239 9.12 -6.49 16.40
N THR A 240 10.39 -6.49 16.75
CA THR A 240 11.45 -7.10 15.94
C THR A 240 11.30 -8.61 15.95
N ALA A 241 11.11 -9.20 17.13
CA ALA A 241 10.83 -10.63 17.28
C ALA A 241 9.52 -11.03 16.61
N ASN A 242 8.46 -10.21 16.75
CA ASN A 242 7.19 -10.45 16.07
C ASN A 242 7.37 -10.53 14.54
N MET A 243 8.19 -9.64 13.99
CA MET A 243 8.45 -9.60 12.55
C MET A 243 9.16 -10.89 12.08
N HIS A 244 10.20 -11.33 12.80
CA HIS A 244 10.90 -12.60 12.52
C HIS A 244 9.95 -13.79 12.59
N PHE A 245 9.10 -13.85 13.61
CA PHE A 245 8.08 -14.89 13.74
C PHE A 245 7.13 -14.93 12.55
N TYR A 246 6.63 -13.78 12.09
CA TYR A 246 5.74 -13.70 10.93
C TYR A 246 6.44 -14.12 9.63
N PHE A 247 7.72 -13.81 9.45
CA PHE A 247 8.51 -14.33 8.32
C PHE A 247 8.67 -15.83 8.36
N GLU A 248 8.96 -16.39 9.52
CA GLU A 248 9.06 -17.85 9.69
C GLU A 248 7.74 -18.52 9.27
N LYS A 249 6.59 -18.01 9.77
CA LYS A 249 5.27 -18.53 9.43
C LYS A 249 4.92 -18.35 7.94
N LEU A 250 5.36 -17.27 7.31
CA LEU A 250 5.19 -17.08 5.87
C LEU A 250 6.01 -18.10 5.07
N ASN A 251 7.26 -18.31 5.42
CA ASN A 251 8.13 -19.29 4.77
C ASN A 251 7.59 -20.72 4.91
N GLU A 252 7.06 -21.09 6.09
CA GLU A 252 6.37 -22.36 6.28
C GLU A 252 5.14 -22.51 5.37
N ALA A 253 4.42 -21.42 5.11
CA ALA A 253 3.22 -21.42 4.29
C ALA A 253 3.52 -21.54 2.79
N VAL A 254 4.68 -21.04 2.34
CA VAL A 254 5.12 -21.09 0.93
C VAL A 254 5.74 -22.41 0.56
N ASN A 255 6.47 -23.06 1.49
CA ASN A 255 7.26 -24.26 1.23
C ASN A 255 6.47 -25.58 1.47
N LYS A 256 5.20 -25.48 1.84
CA LYS A 256 4.26 -26.61 2.03
C LYS A 256 3.12 -26.57 1.00
#